data_5021d11a69abd6d49010b9ce96bfb4a2
#
_entry.id   5021d11a69abd6d49010b9ce96bfb4a2
#
_cell.length_a   1.000
_cell.length_b   1.000
_cell.length_c   1.000
_cell.angle_alpha   90.00
_cell.angle_beta   90.00
_cell.angle_gamma   90.00
#
_symmetry.space_group_name_H-M   'P 1'
#
loop_
_entity.id
_entity.type
_entity.pdbx_description
1 polymer ?
#
loop_
_entity_poly.entity_id
_entity_poly.type
_entity_poly.pdbx_seq_one_letter_code
_entity_poly.pdbx_strand_id
1 'polypeptide(L)'
;MGSWNPNKQGKFRNSIGEEGKRPSPQERNTFVNEEIPERAILVSVCPNGQTIRRTEEYLDELEFLLRTAGGVTVKKVIQKLDRPDTRTYVGSGKLDEVKEYKQALDADIIVVDDELSPAQLRNLEKEMECRILDRTTLILDIFARHARTSTARTQVELAQLQYMLPRLTRMWTHLERQRGGIGMRGPGETQIETDRRLIKEKISALKLQLAKLDTQKTLQRKNRESLVRVALVGYTNVGKSTILNLLAKSDVLAENKLFATLDTTVRKVVIGNLPFLLTDTVGFIRKLPTQLVESFKSTLDEVAEADLLLHVVDISHPDYLSQIDAVNKTLADIHADDKPVIMVYNKIDQVESVECVVDSTQEQMLPTNNYPLPTIYISAAKKQNIDALRNLLYDEIARIHAIRYPYNNFLY
;
A
#
# COMPACT_ATOMS: atom_id res chain seq x y z
N MET A 1 13.84 -47.06 -22.04
CA MET A 1 14.08 -46.25 -23.23
C MET A 1 12.74 -45.69 -23.67
N GLY A 2 12.39 -44.50 -23.23
CA GLY A 2 11.15 -43.79 -23.58
C GLY A 2 11.55 -42.39 -24.04
N SER A 3 11.37 -42.13 -25.34
CA SER A 3 11.80 -40.94 -26.05
C SER A 3 11.06 -39.68 -25.59
N TRP A 4 11.84 -38.71 -25.17
CA TRP A 4 11.40 -37.34 -24.88
C TRP A 4 11.07 -36.63 -26.21
N ASN A 5 9.87 -36.04 -26.31
CA ASN A 5 9.39 -35.35 -27.52
C ASN A 5 9.31 -33.84 -27.23
N PRO A 6 10.18 -32.97 -27.84
CA PRO A 6 10.30 -31.56 -27.52
C PRO A 6 9.26 -30.62 -28.18
N ASN A 7 8.16 -31.13 -28.77
CA ASN A 7 7.26 -30.31 -29.59
C ASN A 7 5.86 -30.09 -28.98
N LYS A 8 5.79 -29.79 -27.66
CA LYS A 8 4.60 -29.17 -27.07
C LYS A 8 4.93 -27.76 -26.59
N GLN A 9 5.30 -26.86 -27.50
CA GLN A 9 5.09 -25.44 -27.30
C GLN A 9 3.58 -25.19 -27.42
N GLY A 10 2.96 -24.94 -26.25
CA GLY A 10 1.59 -24.49 -26.14
C GLY A 10 1.44 -23.15 -26.85
N LYS A 11 0.74 -23.17 -28.00
CA LYS A 11 0.30 -21.94 -28.66
C LYS A 11 -0.63 -21.20 -27.70
N PHE A 12 -0.18 -20.05 -27.20
CA PHE A 12 -1.05 -19.04 -26.64
C PHE A 12 -2.05 -18.61 -27.73
N ARG A 13 -3.22 -19.16 -27.71
CA ARG A 13 -4.35 -18.63 -28.48
C ARG A 13 -4.91 -17.46 -27.67
N ASN A 14 -4.72 -16.25 -28.17
CA ASN A 14 -5.51 -15.10 -27.80
C ASN A 14 -6.98 -15.44 -28.07
N SER A 15 -7.74 -15.72 -27.02
CA SER A 15 -9.19 -15.90 -27.10
C SER A 15 -9.90 -14.53 -27.02
N ILE A 16 -9.49 -13.60 -27.86
CA ILE A 16 -10.32 -12.45 -28.24
C ILE A 16 -11.02 -12.91 -29.51
N GLY A 17 -12.32 -13.22 -29.42
CA GLY A 17 -13.13 -13.51 -30.58
C GLY A 17 -13.08 -12.35 -31.57
N GLU A 18 -13.23 -12.66 -32.86
CA GLU A 18 -13.03 -11.75 -33.99
C GLU A 18 -13.86 -10.46 -34.00
N GLU A 19 -14.69 -10.17 -32.97
CA GLU A 19 -15.50 -8.96 -32.84
C GLU A 19 -15.26 -8.13 -31.56
N GLY A 20 -14.29 -8.46 -30.73
CA GLY A 20 -13.97 -7.66 -29.53
C GLY A 20 -15.08 -7.59 -28.46
N LYS A 21 -16.15 -8.37 -28.56
CA LYS A 21 -17.24 -8.43 -27.59
C LYS A 21 -16.94 -9.42 -26.47
N ARG A 22 -17.16 -9.02 -25.24
CA ARG A 22 -17.07 -9.89 -24.06
C ARG A 22 -18.22 -10.90 -24.05
N PRO A 23 -17.99 -12.12 -23.50
CA PRO A 23 -19.06 -13.07 -23.25
C PRO A 23 -20.09 -12.47 -22.27
N SER A 24 -21.36 -12.80 -22.44
CA SER A 24 -22.46 -12.39 -21.59
C SER A 24 -22.27 -12.85 -20.13
N PRO A 25 -22.95 -12.26 -19.13
CA PRO A 25 -22.84 -12.68 -17.74
C PRO A 25 -23.18 -14.17 -17.52
N GLN A 26 -23.99 -14.78 -18.40
CA GLN A 26 -24.33 -16.21 -18.34
C GLN A 26 -23.22 -17.09 -18.92
N GLU A 27 -22.48 -16.62 -19.93
CA GLU A 27 -21.33 -17.30 -20.51
C GLU A 27 -20.10 -17.26 -19.61
N ARG A 28 -19.97 -16.20 -18.77
CA ARG A 28 -18.87 -16.08 -17.79
C ARG A 28 -18.87 -17.19 -16.73
N ASN A 29 -20.03 -17.76 -16.41
CA ASN A 29 -20.16 -18.85 -15.42
C ASN A 29 -19.73 -20.23 -15.93
N THR A 30 -19.46 -20.40 -17.21
CA THR A 30 -19.12 -21.70 -17.84
C THR A 30 -17.62 -21.87 -18.10
N PHE A 31 -16.81 -20.80 -17.98
CA PHE A 31 -15.36 -20.89 -18.17
C PHE A 31 -14.64 -20.99 -16.82
N VAL A 32 -14.07 -22.14 -16.58
CA VAL A 32 -13.25 -22.45 -15.41
C VAL A 32 -11.97 -21.62 -15.47
N ASN A 33 -11.81 -20.66 -14.53
CA ASN A 33 -10.56 -20.08 -14.02
C ASN A 33 -9.64 -19.21 -14.91
N GLU A 34 -10.13 -18.43 -15.85
CA GLU A 34 -9.44 -17.19 -16.20
C GLU A 34 -10.24 -16.02 -15.59
N GLU A 35 -9.77 -15.43 -14.51
CA GLU A 35 -10.36 -14.21 -13.96
C GLU A 35 -10.22 -13.10 -15.00
N ILE A 36 -11.32 -12.80 -15.70
CA ILE A 36 -11.36 -11.68 -16.66
C ILE A 36 -11.13 -10.40 -15.84
N PRO A 37 -10.09 -9.61 -16.13
CA PRO A 37 -9.79 -8.41 -15.33
C PRO A 37 -10.96 -7.42 -15.40
N GLU A 38 -11.40 -6.92 -14.24
CA GLU A 38 -12.43 -5.88 -14.15
C GLU A 38 -11.94 -4.59 -14.82
N ARG A 39 -12.78 -4.01 -15.67
CA ARG A 39 -12.50 -2.76 -16.39
C ARG A 39 -12.96 -1.57 -15.55
N ALA A 40 -12.07 -0.64 -15.28
CA ALA A 40 -12.32 0.45 -14.37
C ALA A 40 -12.17 1.83 -15.00
N ILE A 41 -13.05 2.74 -14.63
CA ILE A 41 -12.86 4.19 -14.82
C ILE A 41 -12.31 4.77 -13.52
N LEU A 42 -11.19 5.48 -13.62
CA LEU A 42 -10.60 6.19 -12.49
C LEU A 42 -11.11 7.63 -12.44
N VAL A 43 -11.53 8.09 -11.28
CA VAL A 43 -12.10 9.43 -11.09
C VAL A 43 -11.37 10.16 -9.96
N SER A 44 -10.95 11.39 -10.22
CA SER A 44 -10.34 12.26 -9.22
C SER A 44 -10.83 13.70 -9.33
N VAL A 45 -10.88 14.38 -8.19
CA VAL A 45 -11.12 15.82 -8.10
C VAL A 45 -9.79 16.54 -7.94
N CYS A 46 -9.58 17.59 -8.74
CA CYS A 46 -8.43 18.50 -8.62
C CYS A 46 -8.89 19.74 -7.84
N PRO A 47 -8.52 19.86 -6.53
CA PRO A 47 -8.90 21.00 -5.73
C PRO A 47 -8.12 22.27 -6.12
N ASN A 48 -8.61 23.45 -5.74
CA ASN A 48 -7.88 24.69 -5.90
C ASN A 48 -6.52 24.62 -5.18
N GLY A 49 -5.48 25.15 -5.83
CA GLY A 49 -4.10 25.08 -5.32
C GLY A 49 -3.33 23.83 -5.75
N GLN A 50 -4.00 22.84 -6.35
CA GLN A 50 -3.36 21.67 -6.96
C GLN A 50 -3.32 21.81 -8.48
N THR A 51 -2.20 21.39 -9.10
CA THR A 51 -2.08 21.34 -10.55
C THR A 51 -2.76 20.10 -11.13
N ILE A 52 -3.28 20.21 -12.38
CA ILE A 52 -3.85 19.04 -13.09
C ILE A 52 -2.78 17.94 -13.21
N ARG A 53 -1.54 18.30 -13.56
CA ARG A 53 -0.42 17.36 -13.68
C ARG A 53 -0.23 16.53 -12.42
N ARG A 54 -0.26 17.16 -11.25
CA ARG A 54 -0.17 16.45 -9.96
C ARG A 54 -1.36 15.51 -9.72
N THR A 55 -2.55 15.88 -10.18
CA THR A 55 -3.74 15.00 -10.11
C THR A 55 -3.62 13.83 -11.09
N GLU A 56 -3.02 14.02 -12.24
CA GLU A 56 -2.70 12.94 -13.19
C GLU A 56 -1.71 11.95 -12.60
N GLU A 57 -0.62 12.41 -11.98
CA GLU A 57 0.34 11.57 -11.25
C GLU A 57 -0.36 10.75 -10.14
N TYR A 58 -1.34 11.33 -9.48
CA TYR A 58 -2.16 10.63 -8.49
C TYR A 58 -3.06 9.54 -9.10
N LEU A 59 -3.61 9.80 -10.27
CA LEU A 59 -4.38 8.79 -11.01
C LEU A 59 -3.46 7.70 -11.60
N ASP A 60 -2.20 8.00 -11.93
CA ASP A 60 -1.21 7.00 -12.36
C ASP A 60 -0.89 6.04 -11.20
N GLU A 61 -0.76 6.57 -9.98
CA GLU A 61 -0.60 5.74 -8.78
C GLU A 61 -1.84 4.88 -8.53
N LEU A 62 -3.06 5.45 -8.66
CA LEU A 62 -4.31 4.70 -8.51
C LEU A 62 -4.45 3.61 -9.57
N GLU A 63 -4.05 3.86 -10.80
CA GLU A 63 -3.98 2.86 -11.87
C GLU A 63 -3.04 1.72 -11.52
N PHE A 64 -1.87 2.04 -10.93
CA PHE A 64 -0.94 1.01 -10.50
C PHE A 64 -1.49 0.18 -9.33
N LEU A 65 -2.23 0.79 -8.39
CA LEU A 65 -2.98 0.08 -7.36
C LEU A 65 -4.02 -0.86 -7.99
N LEU A 66 -4.83 -0.36 -8.91
CA LEU A 66 -5.85 -1.15 -9.60
C LEU A 66 -5.24 -2.35 -10.34
N ARG A 67 -4.14 -2.14 -11.07
CA ARG A 67 -3.42 -3.21 -11.76
C ARG A 67 -2.86 -4.25 -10.78
N THR A 68 -2.38 -3.82 -9.61
CA THR A 68 -1.94 -4.72 -8.53
C THR A 68 -3.09 -5.56 -8.00
N ALA A 69 -4.30 -5.00 -7.95
CA ALA A 69 -5.53 -5.72 -7.61
C ALA A 69 -6.09 -6.59 -8.74
N GLY A 70 -5.45 -6.60 -9.93
CA GLY A 70 -5.88 -7.40 -11.09
C GLY A 70 -6.90 -6.72 -11.99
N GLY A 71 -7.17 -5.42 -11.83
CA GLY A 71 -8.06 -4.64 -12.70
C GLY A 71 -7.31 -3.95 -13.85
N VAL A 72 -8.06 -3.43 -14.81
CA VAL A 72 -7.55 -2.69 -15.98
C VAL A 72 -8.24 -1.33 -16.08
N THR A 73 -7.45 -0.27 -16.20
CA THR A 73 -7.97 1.09 -16.41
C THR A 73 -8.37 1.29 -17.85
N VAL A 74 -9.61 1.70 -18.09
CA VAL A 74 -10.12 2.05 -19.43
C VAL A 74 -10.19 3.56 -19.66
N LYS A 75 -10.35 4.35 -18.59
CA LYS A 75 -10.41 5.82 -18.68
C LYS A 75 -10.00 6.46 -17.36
N LYS A 76 -9.31 7.61 -17.45
CA LYS A 76 -9.06 8.52 -16.34
C LYS A 76 -9.90 9.77 -16.52
N VAL A 77 -10.58 10.22 -15.47
CA VAL A 77 -11.45 11.40 -15.48
C VAL A 77 -11.06 12.31 -14.33
N ILE A 78 -10.82 13.58 -14.64
CA ILE A 78 -10.48 14.60 -13.66
C ILE A 78 -11.52 15.72 -13.74
N GLN A 79 -11.92 16.21 -12.59
CA GLN A 79 -12.75 17.41 -12.49
C GLN A 79 -12.08 18.44 -11.59
N LYS A 80 -11.99 19.70 -12.06
CA LYS A 80 -11.61 20.84 -11.21
C LYS A 80 -12.80 21.25 -10.37
N LEU A 81 -12.66 21.20 -9.04
CA LEU A 81 -13.62 21.70 -8.07
C LEU A 81 -12.86 22.23 -6.87
N ASP A 82 -13.36 23.27 -6.22
CA ASP A 82 -12.78 23.78 -4.98
C ASP A 82 -12.75 22.72 -3.87
N ARG A 83 -13.81 21.94 -3.79
CA ARG A 83 -13.99 20.82 -2.87
C ARG A 83 -14.80 19.72 -3.56
N PRO A 84 -14.55 18.46 -3.21
CA PRO A 84 -15.42 17.36 -3.66
C PRO A 84 -16.88 17.62 -3.30
N ASP A 85 -17.78 17.29 -4.22
CA ASP A 85 -19.20 17.40 -3.98
C ASP A 85 -19.64 16.50 -2.81
N THR A 86 -20.46 17.03 -1.91
CA THR A 86 -20.88 16.31 -0.69
C THR A 86 -21.83 15.16 -0.96
N ARG A 87 -22.53 15.17 -2.10
CA ARG A 87 -23.51 14.16 -2.49
C ARG A 87 -22.89 13.06 -3.34
N THR A 88 -22.10 13.43 -4.35
CA THR A 88 -21.65 12.54 -5.43
C THR A 88 -20.15 12.62 -5.72
N TYR A 89 -19.36 13.31 -4.87
CA TYR A 89 -17.92 13.51 -5.03
C TYR A 89 -17.56 14.39 -6.23
N VAL A 90 -18.20 14.19 -7.38
CA VAL A 90 -18.08 15.02 -8.61
C VAL A 90 -19.39 15.77 -8.88
N GLY A 91 -19.34 16.85 -9.62
CA GLY A 91 -20.54 17.61 -10.03
C GLY A 91 -21.41 16.81 -11.00
N SER A 92 -22.71 17.18 -11.09
CA SER A 92 -23.71 16.46 -11.89
C SER A 92 -23.31 16.28 -13.36
N GLY A 93 -22.88 17.34 -14.03
CA GLY A 93 -22.47 17.22 -15.44
C GLY A 93 -21.25 16.30 -15.66
N LYS A 94 -20.32 16.22 -14.69
CA LYS A 94 -19.21 15.25 -14.77
C LYS A 94 -19.70 13.83 -14.47
N LEU A 95 -20.71 13.70 -13.64
CA LEU A 95 -21.36 12.43 -13.35
C LEU A 95 -21.98 11.82 -14.61
N ASP A 96 -22.70 12.65 -15.39
CA ASP A 96 -23.30 12.24 -16.67
C ASP A 96 -22.23 11.80 -17.68
N GLU A 97 -21.13 12.57 -17.78
CA GLU A 97 -19.98 12.22 -18.64
C GLU A 97 -19.35 10.87 -18.24
N VAL A 98 -19.17 10.60 -16.94
CA VAL A 98 -18.65 9.31 -16.45
C VAL A 98 -19.63 8.17 -16.78
N LYS A 99 -20.93 8.42 -16.72
CA LYS A 99 -21.97 7.45 -17.08
C LYS A 99 -21.94 7.10 -18.56
N GLU A 100 -21.72 8.09 -19.43
CA GLU A 100 -21.53 7.89 -20.87
C GLU A 100 -20.26 7.05 -21.13
N TYR A 101 -19.13 7.41 -20.49
CA TYR A 101 -17.89 6.59 -20.62
C TYR A 101 -18.07 5.16 -20.12
N LYS A 102 -18.79 4.96 -19.02
CA LYS A 102 -19.10 3.61 -18.52
C LYS A 102 -19.79 2.76 -19.57
N GLN A 103 -20.81 3.31 -20.24
CA GLN A 103 -21.56 2.61 -21.27
C GLN A 103 -20.74 2.40 -22.55
N ALA A 104 -20.06 3.45 -23.02
CA ALA A 104 -19.27 3.40 -24.25
C ALA A 104 -18.05 2.46 -24.15
N LEU A 105 -17.42 2.37 -22.99
CA LEU A 105 -16.22 1.59 -22.75
C LEU A 105 -16.50 0.26 -22.05
N ASP A 106 -17.74 -0.12 -21.81
CA ASP A 106 -18.13 -1.35 -21.08
C ASP A 106 -17.31 -1.50 -19.77
N ALA A 107 -17.33 -0.45 -18.92
CA ALA A 107 -16.63 -0.46 -17.65
C ALA A 107 -17.45 -1.16 -16.56
N ASP A 108 -16.84 -2.07 -15.83
CA ASP A 108 -17.46 -2.87 -14.78
C ASP A 108 -17.57 -2.08 -13.46
N ILE A 109 -16.53 -1.27 -13.15
CA ILE A 109 -16.39 -0.56 -11.88
C ILE A 109 -15.92 0.88 -12.08
N ILE A 110 -16.18 1.73 -11.11
CA ILE A 110 -15.59 3.08 -11.02
C ILE A 110 -14.75 3.14 -9.75
N VAL A 111 -13.54 3.67 -9.86
CA VAL A 111 -12.61 3.82 -8.72
C VAL A 111 -12.32 5.29 -8.50
N VAL A 112 -12.51 5.74 -7.25
CA VAL A 112 -12.32 7.14 -6.84
C VAL A 112 -11.02 7.29 -6.05
N ASP A 113 -10.22 8.33 -6.33
CA ASP A 113 -8.89 8.56 -5.72
C ASP A 113 -8.95 9.10 -4.27
N ASP A 114 -10.10 9.26 -3.68
CA ASP A 114 -10.30 9.69 -2.30
C ASP A 114 -11.14 8.69 -1.52
N GLU A 115 -11.14 8.82 -0.20
CA GLU A 115 -12.08 8.09 0.64
C GLU A 115 -13.49 8.68 0.49
N LEU A 116 -14.46 7.84 0.17
CA LEU A 116 -15.86 8.25 0.03
C LEU A 116 -16.59 8.14 1.37
N SER A 117 -17.41 9.14 1.67
CA SER A 117 -18.37 9.00 2.75
C SER A 117 -19.42 7.93 2.41
N PRO A 118 -20.04 7.30 3.42
CA PRO A 118 -21.09 6.30 3.18
C PRO A 118 -22.28 6.83 2.36
N ALA A 119 -22.53 8.15 2.41
CA ALA A 119 -23.58 8.80 1.63
C ALA A 119 -23.18 8.98 0.15
N GLN A 120 -21.94 9.43 -0.09
CA GLN A 120 -21.39 9.57 -1.45
C GLN A 120 -21.34 8.23 -2.16
N LEU A 121 -20.80 7.20 -1.51
CA LEU A 121 -20.70 5.84 -2.06
C LEU A 121 -22.07 5.35 -2.54
N ARG A 122 -23.07 5.39 -1.67
CA ARG A 122 -24.44 4.97 -2.02
C ARG A 122 -25.05 5.78 -3.15
N ASN A 123 -24.86 7.11 -3.14
CA ASN A 123 -25.43 7.95 -4.19
C ASN A 123 -24.77 7.66 -5.54
N LEU A 124 -23.44 7.47 -5.56
CA LEU A 124 -22.72 7.08 -6.77
C LEU A 124 -23.15 5.72 -7.29
N GLU A 125 -23.27 4.69 -6.43
CA GLU A 125 -23.73 3.35 -6.83
C GLU A 125 -25.14 3.41 -7.43
N LYS A 126 -26.02 4.22 -6.84
CA LYS A 126 -27.40 4.40 -7.35
C LYS A 126 -27.43 5.10 -8.71
N GLU A 127 -26.63 6.14 -8.90
CA GLU A 127 -26.61 6.93 -10.14
C GLU A 127 -25.88 6.18 -11.27
N MET A 128 -24.81 5.46 -10.93
CA MET A 128 -23.95 4.76 -11.90
C MET A 128 -24.41 3.33 -12.20
N GLU A 129 -25.26 2.74 -11.36
CA GLU A 129 -25.71 1.36 -11.49
C GLU A 129 -24.54 0.37 -11.68
N CYS A 130 -23.43 0.59 -10.96
CA CYS A 130 -22.30 -0.30 -10.93
C CYS A 130 -21.59 -0.21 -9.56
N ARG A 131 -20.64 -1.14 -9.35
CA ARG A 131 -19.81 -1.14 -8.14
C ARG A 131 -18.87 0.06 -8.15
N ILE A 132 -18.86 0.80 -7.04
CA ILE A 132 -17.96 1.91 -6.81
C ILE A 132 -16.94 1.47 -5.77
N LEU A 133 -15.68 1.69 -6.06
CA LEU A 133 -14.58 1.51 -5.11
C LEU A 133 -13.97 2.87 -4.79
N ASP A 134 -13.62 3.08 -3.56
CA ASP A 134 -12.74 4.18 -3.20
C ASP A 134 -11.30 3.68 -2.99
N ARG A 135 -10.37 4.61 -2.88
CA ARG A 135 -8.96 4.31 -2.70
C ARG A 135 -8.71 3.39 -1.49
N THR A 136 -9.44 3.62 -0.38
CA THR A 136 -9.33 2.83 0.85
C THR A 136 -9.75 1.39 0.63
N THR A 137 -10.89 1.15 -0.01
CA THR A 137 -11.35 -0.21 -0.34
C THR A 137 -10.36 -0.94 -1.24
N LEU A 138 -9.82 -0.25 -2.26
CA LEU A 138 -8.84 -0.86 -3.18
C LEU A 138 -7.56 -1.27 -2.44
N ILE A 139 -7.04 -0.43 -1.54
CA ILE A 139 -5.86 -0.75 -0.72
C ILE A 139 -6.15 -1.94 0.21
N LEU A 140 -7.33 -1.98 0.85
CA LEU A 140 -7.76 -3.08 1.70
C LEU A 140 -7.87 -4.41 0.93
N ASP A 141 -8.36 -4.38 -0.31
CA ASP A 141 -8.44 -5.56 -1.17
C ASP A 141 -7.05 -6.08 -1.57
N ILE A 142 -6.11 -5.17 -1.90
CA ILE A 142 -4.72 -5.53 -2.16
C ILE A 142 -4.09 -6.19 -0.94
N PHE A 143 -4.32 -5.63 0.25
CA PHE A 143 -3.79 -6.19 1.49
C PHE A 143 -4.38 -7.55 1.81
N ALA A 144 -5.68 -7.77 1.59
CA ALA A 144 -6.31 -9.06 1.78
C ALA A 144 -5.71 -10.15 0.88
N ARG A 145 -5.35 -9.82 -0.35
CA ARG A 145 -4.69 -10.73 -1.29
C ARG A 145 -3.23 -11.04 -0.93
N HIS A 146 -2.50 -10.08 -0.32
CA HIS A 146 -1.09 -10.22 0.02
C HIS A 146 -0.83 -10.72 1.45
N ALA A 147 -1.83 -10.74 2.34
CA ALA A 147 -1.71 -11.21 3.71
C ALA A 147 -1.44 -12.73 3.76
N ARG A 148 -0.19 -13.13 4.05
CA ARG A 148 0.22 -14.53 4.10
C ARG A 148 0.17 -15.10 5.51
N THR A 149 0.59 -14.31 6.50
CA THR A 149 0.60 -14.76 7.90
C THR A 149 -0.77 -14.64 8.55
N SER A 150 -1.00 -15.44 9.61
CA SER A 150 -2.22 -15.34 10.41
C SER A 150 -2.39 -13.95 11.02
N THR A 151 -1.29 -13.33 11.46
CA THR A 151 -1.32 -11.97 12.03
C THR A 151 -1.77 -10.95 11.00
N ALA A 152 -1.15 -10.93 9.80
CA ALA A 152 -1.52 -10.00 8.75
C ALA A 152 -2.98 -10.20 8.31
N ARG A 153 -3.45 -11.43 8.16
CA ARG A 153 -4.86 -11.71 7.84
C ARG A 153 -5.80 -11.14 8.90
N THR A 154 -5.49 -11.35 10.18
CA THR A 154 -6.29 -10.81 11.30
C THR A 154 -6.29 -9.28 11.29
N GLN A 155 -5.15 -8.64 11.00
CA GLN A 155 -5.03 -7.18 10.90
C GLN A 155 -5.86 -6.62 9.74
N VAL A 156 -5.75 -7.23 8.55
CA VAL A 156 -6.51 -6.81 7.37
C VAL A 156 -8.01 -7.01 7.59
N GLU A 157 -8.43 -8.15 8.13
CA GLU A 157 -9.82 -8.43 8.43
C GLU A 157 -10.40 -7.41 9.44
N LEU A 158 -9.62 -7.05 10.47
CA LEU A 158 -10.00 -6.01 11.42
C LEU A 158 -10.21 -4.67 10.71
N ALA A 159 -9.25 -4.24 9.88
CA ALA A 159 -9.32 -2.99 9.13
C ALA A 159 -10.53 -2.97 8.18
N GLN A 160 -10.79 -4.05 7.45
CA GLN A 160 -11.95 -4.18 6.57
C GLN A 160 -13.27 -4.05 7.34
N LEU A 161 -13.41 -4.74 8.48
CA LEU A 161 -14.61 -4.66 9.29
C LEU A 161 -14.82 -3.28 9.93
N GLN A 162 -13.75 -2.63 10.39
CA GLN A 162 -13.80 -1.26 10.90
C GLN A 162 -14.24 -0.27 9.81
N TYR A 163 -13.71 -0.44 8.60
CA TYR A 163 -14.07 0.39 7.45
C TYR A 163 -15.51 0.16 6.97
N MET A 164 -15.97 -1.09 6.97
CA MET A 164 -17.34 -1.46 6.57
C MET A 164 -18.40 -1.05 7.59
N LEU A 165 -18.09 -1.09 8.89
CA LEU A 165 -19.06 -0.86 9.97
C LEU A 165 -19.90 0.42 9.84
N PRO A 166 -19.33 1.62 9.56
CA PRO A 166 -20.13 2.83 9.33
C PRO A 166 -20.90 2.81 8.01
N ARG A 167 -20.50 1.98 7.04
CA ARG A 167 -21.11 1.87 5.71
C ARG A 167 -22.32 0.92 5.69
N LEU A 168 -22.38 -0.07 6.58
CA LEU A 168 -23.47 -1.04 6.69
C LEU A 168 -24.83 -0.42 7.00
N THR A 169 -24.88 0.64 7.80
CA THR A 169 -26.14 1.25 8.25
C THR A 169 -26.99 1.81 7.13
N ARG A 170 -26.52 1.82 5.88
CA ARG A 170 -27.21 2.45 4.75
C ARG A 170 -27.23 1.62 3.46
N MET A 171 -26.65 0.41 3.45
CA MET A 171 -26.67 -0.47 2.26
C MET A 171 -28.04 -1.16 2.03
N TRP A 172 -28.89 -1.24 3.05
CA TRP A 172 -30.15 -2.00 3.05
C TRP A 172 -31.41 -1.13 2.89
N THR A 173 -31.31 0.01 2.23
CA THR A 173 -32.46 0.94 2.05
C THR A 173 -33.65 0.33 1.31
N HIS A 174 -33.48 -0.76 0.59
CA HIS A 174 -34.57 -1.48 -0.06
C HIS A 174 -35.43 -2.26 0.94
N LEU A 175 -34.86 -2.70 2.08
CA LEU A 175 -35.61 -3.39 3.15
C LEU A 175 -36.32 -2.41 4.11
N GLU A 176 -35.83 -1.17 4.23
CA GLU A 176 -36.51 -0.10 5.01
C GLU A 176 -37.91 0.27 4.46
N ARG A 177 -38.21 -0.02 3.19
CA ARG A 177 -39.51 0.24 2.56
C ARG A 177 -40.55 -0.81 2.89
N GLN A 178 -40.25 -1.94 3.50
CA GLN A 178 -41.21 -2.86 4.06
C GLN A 178 -41.66 -2.34 5.44
N ARG A 179 -42.60 -1.38 5.43
CA ARG A 179 -43.18 -0.77 6.61
C ARG A 179 -43.88 -1.83 7.48
N GLY A 180 -43.35 -2.03 8.68
CA GLY A 180 -44.18 -2.46 9.82
C GLY A 180 -45.12 -1.30 10.20
N GLY A 181 -46.30 -1.60 10.77
CA GLY A 181 -47.27 -0.60 11.21
C GLY A 181 -46.67 0.41 12.20
N ILE A 182 -47.40 1.50 12.48
CA ILE A 182 -47.00 2.60 13.37
C ILE A 182 -46.44 2.02 14.70
N GLY A 183 -45.17 2.26 14.98
CA GLY A 183 -44.51 1.80 16.21
C GLY A 183 -43.85 0.41 16.15
N MET A 184 -43.93 -0.34 15.05
CA MET A 184 -43.21 -1.58 14.86
C MET A 184 -41.93 -1.37 14.03
N ARG A 185 -40.76 -1.79 14.54
CA ARG A 185 -39.52 -1.87 13.77
C ARG A 185 -39.70 -2.85 12.60
N GLY A 186 -39.38 -2.42 11.37
CA GLY A 186 -39.45 -3.27 10.20
C GLY A 186 -38.41 -4.42 10.28
N PRO A 187 -38.63 -5.56 9.60
CA PRO A 187 -37.71 -6.69 9.59
C PRO A 187 -36.30 -6.30 9.10
N GLY A 188 -36.15 -5.27 8.26
CA GLY A 188 -34.89 -4.73 7.81
C GLY A 188 -34.07 -4.02 8.89
N GLU A 189 -34.72 -3.25 9.80
CA GLU A 189 -34.01 -2.58 10.91
C GLU A 189 -33.43 -3.59 11.91
N THR A 190 -34.17 -4.65 12.25
CA THR A 190 -33.71 -5.71 13.14
C THR A 190 -32.54 -6.49 12.53
N GLN A 191 -32.52 -6.70 11.24
CA GLN A 191 -31.45 -7.41 10.56
C GLN A 191 -30.16 -6.56 10.51
N ILE A 192 -30.27 -5.27 10.19
CA ILE A 192 -29.14 -4.32 10.22
C ILE A 192 -28.54 -4.22 11.63
N GLU A 193 -29.39 -4.11 12.67
CA GLU A 193 -28.91 -4.07 14.05
C GLU A 193 -28.20 -5.36 14.45
N THR A 194 -28.68 -6.51 13.98
CA THR A 194 -28.07 -7.83 14.23
C THR A 194 -26.73 -7.92 13.53
N ASP A 195 -26.64 -7.58 12.23
CA ASP A 195 -25.40 -7.61 11.47
C ASP A 195 -24.36 -6.65 12.06
N ARG A 196 -24.79 -5.46 12.46
CA ARG A 196 -23.92 -4.49 13.14
C ARG A 196 -23.39 -5.00 14.46
N ARG A 197 -24.21 -5.71 15.24
CA ARG A 197 -23.79 -6.33 16.50
C ARG A 197 -22.78 -7.43 16.25
N LEU A 198 -23.04 -8.34 15.31
CA LEU A 198 -22.14 -9.41 14.95
C LEU A 198 -20.77 -8.88 14.49
N ILE A 199 -20.75 -7.83 13.68
CA ILE A 199 -19.49 -7.21 13.25
C ILE A 199 -18.75 -6.55 14.41
N LYS A 200 -19.45 -5.86 15.32
CA LYS A 200 -18.82 -5.31 16.53
C LYS A 200 -18.23 -6.38 17.43
N GLU A 201 -18.94 -7.49 17.62
CA GLU A 201 -18.45 -8.65 18.37
C GLU A 201 -17.23 -9.24 17.70
N LYS A 202 -17.23 -9.37 16.37
CA LYS A 202 -16.07 -9.85 15.58
C LYS A 202 -14.88 -8.90 15.69
N ILE A 203 -15.09 -7.57 15.57
CA ILE A 203 -14.04 -6.56 15.79
C ILE A 203 -13.42 -6.71 17.19
N SER A 204 -14.23 -6.88 18.23
CA SER A 204 -13.76 -7.05 19.60
C SER A 204 -12.93 -8.32 19.75
N ALA A 205 -13.37 -9.43 19.17
CA ALA A 205 -12.65 -10.69 19.18
C ALA A 205 -11.30 -10.60 18.47
N LEU A 206 -11.26 -9.96 17.29
CA LEU A 206 -10.03 -9.75 16.52
C LEU A 206 -9.03 -8.83 17.26
N LYS A 207 -9.50 -7.77 17.92
CA LYS A 207 -8.66 -6.92 18.78
C LYS A 207 -8.02 -7.70 19.93
N LEU A 208 -8.79 -8.57 20.60
CA LEU A 208 -8.26 -9.43 21.64
C LEU A 208 -7.22 -10.44 21.11
N GLN A 209 -7.47 -11.00 19.93
CA GLN A 209 -6.52 -11.90 19.27
C GLN A 209 -5.22 -11.19 18.93
N LEU A 210 -5.27 -9.98 18.37
CA LEU A 210 -4.08 -9.17 18.07
C LEU A 210 -3.31 -8.81 19.34
N ALA A 211 -3.97 -8.40 20.41
CA ALA A 211 -3.31 -8.10 21.68
C ALA A 211 -2.52 -9.29 22.25
N LYS A 212 -3.04 -10.52 22.11
CA LYS A 212 -2.33 -11.75 22.51
C LYS A 212 -1.09 -11.97 21.62
N LEU A 213 -1.22 -11.78 20.31
CA LEU A 213 -0.11 -11.92 19.36
C LEU A 213 0.99 -10.87 19.62
N ASP A 214 0.62 -9.63 19.94
CA ASP A 214 1.57 -8.57 20.28
C ASP A 214 2.35 -8.88 21.56
N THR A 215 1.69 -9.46 22.58
CA THR A 215 2.36 -9.92 23.80
C THR A 215 3.41 -11.00 23.47
N GLN A 216 3.07 -11.95 22.61
CA GLN A 216 4.01 -13.01 22.19
C GLN A 216 5.19 -12.44 21.38
N LYS A 217 4.91 -11.48 20.46
CA LYS A 217 5.96 -10.80 19.71
C LYS A 217 6.90 -10.02 20.63
N THR A 218 6.37 -9.30 21.61
CA THR A 218 7.16 -8.55 22.60
C THR A 218 8.12 -9.45 23.37
N LEU A 219 7.67 -10.64 23.79
CA LEU A 219 8.54 -11.62 24.43
C LEU A 219 9.65 -12.14 23.50
N GLN A 220 9.33 -12.40 22.23
CA GLN A 220 10.32 -12.81 21.23
C GLN A 220 11.32 -11.69 20.91
N ARG A 221 10.88 -10.43 20.94
CA ARG A 221 11.72 -9.24 20.70
C ARG A 221 12.75 -9.04 21.81
N LYS A 222 12.38 -9.25 23.09
CA LYS A 222 13.31 -9.18 24.22
C LYS A 222 14.56 -10.06 24.04
N ASN A 223 14.40 -11.23 23.43
CA ASN A 223 15.51 -12.13 23.15
C ASN A 223 16.44 -11.65 22.01
N ARG A 224 16.08 -10.56 21.29
CA ARG A 224 16.83 -9.97 20.18
C ARG A 224 17.45 -8.60 20.53
N GLU A 225 17.30 -8.12 21.75
CA GLU A 225 17.77 -6.80 22.22
C GLU A 225 19.27 -6.58 22.12
N SER A 226 20.05 -7.69 22.01
CA SER A 226 21.51 -7.62 21.89
C SER A 226 22.03 -7.15 20.52
N LEU A 227 21.19 -7.11 19.49
CA LEU A 227 21.58 -6.72 18.14
C LEU A 227 21.00 -5.36 17.76
N VAL A 228 21.75 -4.56 17.02
CA VAL A 228 21.27 -3.31 16.44
C VAL A 228 20.17 -3.64 15.42
N ARG A 229 19.06 -2.89 15.48
CA ARG A 229 17.89 -3.06 14.61
C ARG A 229 17.85 -1.97 13.58
N VAL A 230 17.85 -2.34 12.31
CA VAL A 230 17.76 -1.44 11.15
C VAL A 230 16.45 -1.71 10.43
N ALA A 231 15.63 -0.70 10.20
CA ALA A 231 14.39 -0.83 9.45
C ALA A 231 14.47 -0.13 8.10
N LEU A 232 14.06 -0.84 7.03
CA LEU A 232 13.89 -0.27 5.70
C LEU A 232 12.53 0.45 5.66
N VAL A 233 12.55 1.75 5.47
CA VAL A 233 11.34 2.59 5.31
C VAL A 233 11.35 3.27 3.96
N GLY A 234 10.21 3.68 3.47
CA GLY A 234 10.09 4.36 2.18
C GLY A 234 8.79 4.02 1.47
N TYR A 235 8.53 4.74 0.40
CA TYR A 235 7.32 4.59 -0.38
C TYR A 235 7.17 3.18 -0.98
N THR A 236 5.98 2.84 -1.47
CA THR A 236 5.77 1.55 -2.17
C THR A 236 6.61 1.49 -3.44
N ASN A 237 7.12 0.30 -3.78
CA ASN A 237 7.87 0.02 -5.01
C ASN A 237 9.20 0.80 -5.20
N VAL A 238 9.77 1.38 -4.15
CA VAL A 238 11.10 2.04 -4.23
C VAL A 238 12.28 1.06 -4.19
N GLY A 239 12.03 -0.24 -3.97
CA GLY A 239 13.04 -1.29 -3.99
C GLY A 239 13.53 -1.76 -2.61
N LYS A 240 12.76 -1.56 -1.52
CA LYS A 240 13.11 -2.00 -0.16
C LYS A 240 13.45 -3.50 -0.08
N SER A 241 12.54 -4.35 -0.56
CA SER A 241 12.73 -5.81 -0.54
C SER A 241 13.90 -6.26 -1.42
N THR A 242 14.19 -5.54 -2.51
CA THR A 242 15.37 -5.79 -3.34
C THR A 242 16.65 -5.50 -2.58
N ILE A 243 16.70 -4.39 -1.84
CA ILE A 243 17.84 -4.02 -1.00
C ILE A 243 18.02 -5.03 0.13
N LEU A 244 16.92 -5.46 0.80
CA LEU A 244 16.96 -6.53 1.80
C LEU A 244 17.64 -7.78 1.23
N ASN A 245 17.22 -8.25 0.05
CA ASN A 245 17.77 -9.44 -0.59
C ASN A 245 19.27 -9.30 -0.89
N LEU A 246 19.70 -8.13 -1.39
CA LEU A 246 21.10 -7.86 -1.68
C LEU A 246 21.98 -7.85 -0.43
N LEU A 247 21.50 -7.28 0.66
CA LEU A 247 22.25 -7.19 1.92
C LEU A 247 22.24 -8.51 2.68
N ALA A 248 21.12 -9.22 2.71
CA ALA A 248 20.96 -10.48 3.43
C ALA A 248 21.42 -11.72 2.67
N LYS A 249 21.84 -11.58 1.39
CA LYS A 249 22.19 -12.69 0.48
C LYS A 249 21.07 -13.77 0.45
N SER A 250 19.83 -13.34 0.40
CA SER A 250 18.63 -14.20 0.45
C SER A 250 17.73 -13.92 -0.74
N ASP A 251 17.01 -14.94 -1.19
CA ASP A 251 16.02 -14.82 -2.29
C ASP A 251 14.61 -14.64 -1.71
N VAL A 252 14.27 -13.43 -1.30
CA VAL A 252 12.86 -13.08 -1.03
C VAL A 252 12.25 -12.56 -2.33
N LEU A 253 11.05 -12.99 -2.66
CA LEU A 253 10.30 -12.53 -3.83
C LEU A 253 10.15 -11.00 -3.81
N ALA A 254 10.94 -10.31 -4.63
CA ALA A 254 10.78 -8.90 -4.91
C ALA A 254 9.95 -8.77 -6.18
N GLU A 255 8.67 -8.49 -6.05
CA GLU A 255 7.76 -8.28 -7.18
C GLU A 255 7.60 -6.79 -7.46
N ASN A 256 7.50 -6.42 -8.75
CA ASN A 256 7.16 -5.05 -9.16
C ASN A 256 5.65 -4.81 -8.99
N LYS A 257 5.19 -4.86 -7.74
CA LYS A 257 3.80 -4.64 -7.33
C LYS A 257 3.78 -3.74 -6.10
N LEU A 258 2.74 -2.93 -5.97
CA LEU A 258 2.53 -2.15 -4.75
C LEU A 258 2.20 -3.12 -3.59
N PHE A 259 2.74 -2.83 -2.40
CA PHE A 259 2.55 -3.67 -1.21
C PHE A 259 2.93 -5.15 -1.40
N ALA A 260 4.00 -5.41 -2.16
CA ALA A 260 4.55 -6.76 -2.30
C ALA A 260 4.93 -7.38 -0.94
N THR A 261 5.37 -6.55 0.01
CA THR A 261 5.64 -6.92 1.40
C THR A 261 4.58 -6.33 2.31
N LEU A 262 3.73 -7.17 2.88
CA LEU A 262 2.75 -6.81 3.92
C LEU A 262 3.18 -7.32 5.29
N ASP A 263 3.81 -8.48 5.34
CA ASP A 263 4.38 -9.07 6.54
C ASP A 263 5.81 -8.59 6.74
N THR A 264 6.13 -8.06 7.92
CA THR A 264 7.51 -7.67 8.24
C THR A 264 8.43 -8.88 8.16
N THR A 265 9.49 -8.73 7.39
CA THR A 265 10.53 -9.77 7.28
C THR A 265 11.79 -9.31 8.00
N VAL A 266 12.10 -9.92 9.15
CA VAL A 266 13.34 -9.64 9.90
C VAL A 266 14.41 -10.64 9.48
N ARG A 267 15.59 -10.15 9.10
CA ARG A 267 16.75 -10.95 8.72
C ARG A 267 17.98 -10.56 9.54
N LYS A 268 18.73 -11.55 10.00
CA LYS A 268 20.06 -11.32 10.56
C LYS A 268 21.04 -11.14 9.41
N VAL A 269 21.66 -9.98 9.35
CA VAL A 269 22.70 -9.62 8.37
C VAL A 269 24.02 -9.48 9.10
N VAL A 270 25.12 -9.87 8.44
CA VAL A 270 26.47 -9.68 8.97
C VAL A 270 27.28 -8.93 7.92
N ILE A 271 27.82 -7.78 8.29
CA ILE A 271 28.75 -7.01 7.47
C ILE A 271 30.08 -6.99 8.22
N GLY A 272 31.15 -7.50 7.59
CA GLY A 272 32.41 -7.73 8.30
C GLY A 272 32.21 -8.71 9.47
N ASN A 273 32.49 -8.26 10.67
CA ASN A 273 32.30 -9.00 11.93
C ASN A 273 31.07 -8.52 12.73
N LEU A 274 30.27 -7.59 12.18
CA LEU A 274 29.18 -6.93 12.89
C LEU A 274 27.81 -7.50 12.50
N PRO A 275 27.15 -8.28 13.38
CA PRO A 275 25.81 -8.76 13.15
C PRO A 275 24.75 -7.72 13.56
N PHE A 276 23.71 -7.57 12.74
CA PHE A 276 22.56 -6.73 13.03
C PHE A 276 21.28 -7.34 12.45
N LEU A 277 20.12 -6.81 12.83
CA LEU A 277 18.83 -7.21 12.30
C LEU A 277 18.37 -6.17 11.27
N LEU A 278 18.05 -6.64 10.06
CA LEU A 278 17.48 -5.81 9.00
C LEU A 278 16.04 -6.23 8.77
N THR A 279 15.14 -5.26 8.88
CA THR A 279 13.70 -5.47 8.77
C THR A 279 13.16 -4.79 7.50
N ASP A 280 12.49 -5.55 6.63
CA ASP A 280 11.67 -4.99 5.55
C ASP A 280 10.27 -4.67 6.09
N THR A 281 9.78 -3.47 5.78
CA THR A 281 8.50 -2.98 6.27
C THR A 281 7.51 -2.78 5.13
N VAL A 282 6.24 -2.63 5.48
CA VAL A 282 5.20 -2.26 4.53
C VAL A 282 5.56 -0.93 3.86
N GLY A 283 5.44 -0.86 2.53
CA GLY A 283 5.65 0.39 1.82
C GLY A 283 4.60 1.43 2.17
N PHE A 284 5.05 2.64 2.43
CA PHE A 284 4.15 3.77 2.63
C PHE A 284 3.51 4.20 1.31
N ILE A 285 2.34 4.77 1.39
CA ILE A 285 1.61 5.31 0.26
C ILE A 285 0.85 6.57 0.71
N ARG A 286 0.60 7.44 -0.23
CA ARG A 286 -0.20 8.63 -0.01
C ARG A 286 -1.64 8.27 0.40
N LYS A 287 -2.25 9.06 1.27
CA LYS A 287 -3.61 8.84 1.79
C LYS A 287 -3.80 7.45 2.39
N LEU A 288 -2.80 6.96 3.15
CA LEU A 288 -2.95 5.69 3.87
C LEU A 288 -4.11 5.80 4.86
N PRO A 289 -5.10 4.90 4.81
CA PRO A 289 -6.26 4.96 5.71
C PRO A 289 -5.83 4.84 7.18
N THR A 290 -6.38 5.69 8.05
CA THR A 290 -6.07 5.70 9.50
C THR A 290 -6.40 4.38 10.18
N GLN A 291 -7.49 3.69 9.74
CA GLN A 291 -7.86 2.36 10.22
C GLN A 291 -6.78 1.32 9.91
N LEU A 292 -6.09 1.48 8.78
CA LEU A 292 -4.95 0.63 8.43
C LEU A 292 -3.74 0.91 9.33
N VAL A 293 -3.40 2.17 9.58
CA VAL A 293 -2.31 2.54 10.47
C VAL A 293 -2.54 1.94 11.86
N GLU A 294 -3.76 2.05 12.42
CA GLU A 294 -4.12 1.45 13.70
C GLU A 294 -4.04 -0.09 13.68
N SER A 295 -4.54 -0.72 12.61
CA SER A 295 -4.53 -2.18 12.49
C SER A 295 -3.14 -2.76 12.26
N PHE A 296 -2.26 -2.02 11.56
CA PHE A 296 -0.87 -2.42 11.29
C PHE A 296 0.12 -1.88 12.33
N LYS A 297 -0.35 -1.34 13.45
CA LYS A 297 0.50 -0.81 14.51
C LYS A 297 1.62 -1.78 14.88
N SER A 298 1.33 -3.07 15.08
CA SER A 298 2.35 -4.05 15.44
C SER A 298 3.40 -4.31 14.33
N THR A 299 3.11 -3.96 13.10
CA THR A 299 4.04 -4.01 11.97
C THR A 299 4.87 -2.73 11.91
N LEU A 300 4.24 -1.59 12.21
CA LEU A 300 4.90 -0.28 12.32
C LEU A 300 5.72 -0.15 13.62
N ASP A 301 5.39 -0.92 14.67
CA ASP A 301 6.20 -0.99 15.90
C ASP A 301 7.64 -1.45 15.63
N GLU A 302 7.88 -2.27 14.61
CA GLU A 302 9.25 -2.65 14.19
C GLU A 302 10.05 -1.42 13.68
N VAL A 303 9.38 -0.43 13.09
CA VAL A 303 9.99 0.85 12.68
C VAL A 303 10.22 1.73 13.92
N ALA A 304 9.22 1.84 14.79
CA ALA A 304 9.33 2.64 16.02
C ALA A 304 10.39 2.11 16.98
N GLU A 305 10.63 0.79 17.00
CA GLU A 305 11.64 0.13 17.82
C GLU A 305 13.02 0.03 17.15
N ALA A 306 13.15 0.44 15.87
CA ALA A 306 14.44 0.42 15.18
C ALA A 306 15.43 1.42 15.79
N ASP A 307 16.71 1.08 15.74
CA ASP A 307 17.81 1.92 16.17
C ASP A 307 18.31 2.84 15.06
N LEU A 308 18.05 2.43 13.79
CA LEU A 308 18.46 3.14 12.58
C LEU A 308 17.41 2.90 11.49
N LEU A 309 17.06 3.94 10.76
CA LEU A 309 16.17 3.85 9.60
C LEU A 309 16.96 3.98 8.30
N LEU A 310 16.71 3.09 7.35
CA LEU A 310 17.12 3.24 5.95
C LEU A 310 15.93 3.77 5.17
N HIS A 311 15.92 5.05 4.88
CA HIS A 311 14.87 5.67 4.08
C HIS A 311 15.20 5.53 2.60
N VAL A 312 14.54 4.58 1.94
CA VAL A 312 14.73 4.28 0.52
C VAL A 312 13.80 5.13 -0.33
N VAL A 313 14.36 5.83 -1.29
CA VAL A 313 13.67 6.75 -2.19
C VAL A 313 13.93 6.35 -3.63
N ASP A 314 12.90 6.36 -4.48
CA ASP A 314 13.01 6.19 -5.92
C ASP A 314 13.30 7.55 -6.57
N ILE A 315 14.58 7.82 -6.88
CA ILE A 315 15.00 9.10 -7.45
C ILE A 315 14.54 9.30 -8.90
N SER A 316 14.18 8.23 -9.58
CA SER A 316 13.65 8.30 -10.94
C SER A 316 12.22 8.83 -11.03
N HIS A 317 11.52 8.84 -9.89
CA HIS A 317 10.14 9.32 -9.84
C HIS A 317 10.08 10.86 -9.81
N PRO A 318 9.31 11.53 -10.68
CA PRO A 318 9.28 13.00 -10.74
C PRO A 318 8.81 13.67 -9.45
N ASP A 319 7.94 13.00 -8.67
CA ASP A 319 7.38 13.51 -7.40
C ASP A 319 8.03 12.86 -6.16
N TYR A 320 9.33 12.45 -6.23
CA TYR A 320 10.02 11.77 -5.13
C TYR A 320 10.06 12.60 -3.83
N LEU A 321 10.11 13.93 -3.91
CA LEU A 321 10.08 14.82 -2.76
C LEU A 321 8.76 14.70 -1.97
N SER A 322 7.63 14.69 -2.67
CA SER A 322 6.31 14.50 -2.05
C SER A 322 6.17 13.09 -1.43
N GLN A 323 6.84 12.09 -2.01
CA GLN A 323 6.91 10.75 -1.41
C GLN A 323 7.72 10.76 -0.12
N ILE A 324 8.85 11.48 -0.06
CA ILE A 324 9.63 11.68 1.17
C ILE A 324 8.76 12.34 2.25
N ASP A 325 8.04 13.40 1.91
CA ASP A 325 7.14 14.11 2.85
C ASP A 325 6.04 13.17 3.38
N ALA A 326 5.45 12.35 2.53
CA ALA A 326 4.44 11.38 2.94
C ALA A 326 5.00 10.33 3.91
N VAL A 327 6.23 9.85 3.69
CA VAL A 327 6.92 8.93 4.59
C VAL A 327 7.24 9.61 5.92
N ASN A 328 7.81 10.82 5.90
CA ASN A 328 8.17 11.58 7.10
C ASN A 328 6.94 11.86 7.96
N LYS A 329 5.82 12.25 7.34
CA LYS A 329 4.55 12.44 8.05
C LYS A 329 4.09 11.16 8.75
N THR A 330 4.18 10.02 8.08
CA THR A 330 3.80 8.74 8.68
C THR A 330 4.76 8.33 9.80
N LEU A 331 6.08 8.61 9.65
CA LEU A 331 7.06 8.37 10.72
C LEU A 331 6.75 9.21 11.96
N ALA A 332 6.35 10.48 11.78
CA ALA A 332 5.90 11.33 12.88
C ALA A 332 4.61 10.79 13.54
N ASP A 333 3.64 10.31 12.77
CA ASP A 333 2.39 9.71 13.28
C ASP A 333 2.64 8.47 14.16
N ILE A 334 3.74 7.75 13.94
CA ILE A 334 4.15 6.57 14.74
C ILE A 334 5.26 6.87 15.75
N HIS A 335 5.61 8.15 15.96
CA HIS A 335 6.67 8.60 16.88
C HIS A 335 8.04 7.96 16.58
N ALA A 336 8.43 7.92 15.32
CA ALA A 336 9.71 7.40 14.85
C ALA A 336 10.54 8.45 14.09
N ASP A 337 10.17 9.72 14.18
CA ASP A 337 10.83 10.87 13.55
C ASP A 337 12.10 11.33 14.28
N ASP A 338 12.35 10.84 15.50
CA ASP A 338 13.56 11.10 16.30
C ASP A 338 14.73 10.15 15.98
N LYS A 339 14.50 9.14 15.13
CA LYS A 339 15.50 8.10 14.83
C LYS A 339 16.58 8.61 13.88
N PRO A 340 17.83 8.09 14.00
CA PRO A 340 18.85 8.33 12.98
C PRO A 340 18.42 7.72 11.65
N VAL A 341 18.64 8.46 10.55
CA VAL A 341 18.20 8.08 9.21
C VAL A 341 19.39 8.08 8.25
N ILE A 342 19.51 7.05 7.42
CA ILE A 342 20.34 7.05 6.21
C ILE A 342 19.40 7.19 5.01
N MET A 343 19.65 8.20 4.16
CA MET A 343 18.90 8.40 2.93
C MET A 343 19.51 7.55 1.81
N VAL A 344 18.70 6.67 1.22
CA VAL A 344 19.14 5.77 0.14
C VAL A 344 18.34 6.09 -1.13
N TYR A 345 18.95 6.86 -2.03
CA TYR A 345 18.37 7.16 -3.34
C TYR A 345 18.64 6.01 -4.30
N ASN A 346 17.59 5.24 -4.59
CA ASN A 346 17.64 4.06 -5.45
C ASN A 346 17.19 4.38 -6.88
N LYS A 347 17.45 3.45 -7.80
CA LYS A 347 17.10 3.48 -9.23
C LYS A 347 17.85 4.57 -10.02
N ILE A 348 19.09 4.87 -9.65
CA ILE A 348 19.94 5.81 -10.39
C ILE A 348 20.18 5.39 -11.85
N ASP A 349 19.99 4.12 -12.15
CA ASP A 349 20.09 3.57 -13.51
C ASP A 349 18.97 4.03 -14.47
N GLN A 350 17.93 4.66 -13.94
CA GLN A 350 16.79 5.21 -14.70
C GLN A 350 16.87 6.75 -14.86
N VAL A 351 17.92 7.38 -14.32
CA VAL A 351 18.12 8.84 -14.39
C VAL A 351 19.26 9.16 -15.35
N GLU A 352 19.04 10.08 -16.30
CA GLU A 352 20.03 10.41 -17.33
C GLU A 352 21.28 11.14 -16.79
N SER A 353 21.14 11.94 -15.71
CA SER A 353 22.27 12.58 -15.02
C SER A 353 22.01 12.71 -13.52
N VAL A 354 22.81 11.98 -12.74
CA VAL A 354 22.71 12.01 -11.26
C VAL A 354 23.23 13.36 -10.72
N GLU A 355 24.21 13.98 -11.36
CA GLU A 355 24.83 15.24 -10.92
C GLU A 355 23.82 16.40 -10.79
N CYS A 356 22.93 16.57 -11.78
CA CYS A 356 21.90 17.63 -11.72
C CYS A 356 20.86 17.40 -10.62
N VAL A 357 20.66 16.15 -10.19
CA VAL A 357 19.68 15.79 -9.15
C VAL A 357 20.30 15.96 -7.77
N VAL A 358 21.60 15.66 -7.63
CA VAL A 358 22.35 15.81 -6.36
C VAL A 358 22.35 17.25 -5.89
N ASP A 359 22.64 18.20 -6.78
CA ASP A 359 22.70 19.64 -6.45
C ASP A 359 21.30 20.15 -6.00
N SER A 360 20.23 19.75 -6.70
CA SER A 360 18.87 20.15 -6.34
C SER A 360 18.37 19.53 -5.04
N THR A 361 18.87 18.35 -4.67
CA THR A 361 18.46 17.63 -3.45
C THR A 361 19.15 18.19 -2.21
N GLN A 362 20.41 18.64 -2.32
CA GLN A 362 21.14 19.25 -1.21
C GLN A 362 20.57 20.62 -0.79
N GLU A 363 20.05 21.40 -1.74
CA GLU A 363 19.43 22.70 -1.46
C GLU A 363 18.05 22.61 -0.81
N GLN A 364 17.31 21.50 -0.99
CA GLN A 364 15.92 21.36 -0.56
C GLN A 364 15.72 20.58 0.73
N MET A 365 16.73 19.88 1.22
CA MET A 365 16.66 19.21 2.52
C MET A 365 16.88 20.21 3.67
N LEU A 366 15.76 20.65 4.25
CA LEU A 366 15.78 21.34 5.55
C LEU A 366 16.32 20.37 6.61
N PRO A 367 17.42 20.72 7.31
CA PRO A 367 17.92 19.88 8.39
C PRO A 367 16.93 19.91 9.54
N THR A 368 16.21 18.83 9.76
CA THR A 368 15.40 18.65 10.97
C THR A 368 16.26 18.43 12.23
N ASN A 369 17.53 18.09 12.03
CA ASN A 369 18.57 18.08 13.07
C ASN A 369 19.85 18.63 12.47
N ASN A 370 20.64 19.39 13.23
CA ASN A 370 21.84 20.16 12.87
C ASN A 370 23.00 19.37 12.20
N TYR A 371 22.75 18.19 11.63
CA TYR A 371 23.72 17.35 10.92
C TYR A 371 23.18 16.94 9.56
N PRO A 372 24.01 17.01 8.48
CA PRO A 372 23.62 16.46 7.19
C PRO A 372 23.33 14.96 7.34
N LEU A 373 22.16 14.50 6.87
CA LEU A 373 21.81 13.09 6.89
C LEU A 373 22.78 12.31 6.00
N PRO A 374 23.34 11.17 6.46
CA PRO A 374 24.15 10.32 5.61
C PRO A 374 23.32 9.91 4.38
N THR A 375 23.84 10.20 3.18
CA THR A 375 23.13 10.02 1.92
C THR A 375 23.93 9.15 0.97
N ILE A 376 23.26 8.22 0.28
CA ILE A 376 23.88 7.37 -0.72
C ILE A 376 22.98 7.15 -1.93
N TYR A 377 23.58 7.11 -3.12
CA TYR A 377 22.92 6.88 -4.41
C TYR A 377 23.26 5.50 -4.93
N ILE A 378 22.26 4.65 -5.20
CA ILE A 378 22.44 3.26 -5.60
C ILE A 378 21.55 2.85 -6.77
N SER A 379 21.90 1.77 -7.45
CA SER A 379 20.98 0.96 -8.22
C SER A 379 20.93 -0.45 -7.66
N ALA A 380 19.86 -0.78 -6.97
CA ALA A 380 19.64 -2.12 -6.46
C ALA A 380 19.48 -3.15 -7.60
N ALA A 381 18.85 -2.77 -8.72
CA ALA A 381 18.66 -3.63 -9.88
C ALA A 381 20.00 -3.98 -10.57
N LYS A 382 20.87 -2.98 -10.79
CA LYS A 382 22.18 -3.16 -11.41
C LYS A 382 23.32 -3.41 -10.42
N LYS A 383 23.00 -3.48 -9.13
CA LYS A 383 23.98 -3.69 -8.02
C LYS A 383 25.08 -2.61 -7.97
N GLN A 384 24.76 -1.37 -8.38
CA GLN A 384 25.70 -0.26 -8.33
C GLN A 384 25.72 0.34 -6.92
N ASN A 385 26.93 0.68 -6.43
CA ASN A 385 27.21 1.30 -5.13
C ASN A 385 26.72 0.50 -3.90
N ILE A 386 26.47 -0.81 -4.05
CA ILE A 386 26.03 -1.66 -2.92
C ILE A 386 27.12 -1.84 -1.87
N ASP A 387 28.39 -1.92 -2.26
CA ASP A 387 29.50 -2.03 -1.31
C ASP A 387 29.69 -0.72 -0.54
N ALA A 388 29.50 0.44 -1.18
CA ALA A 388 29.49 1.73 -0.48
C ALA A 388 28.33 1.81 0.55
N LEU A 389 27.14 1.31 0.20
CA LEU A 389 26.02 1.18 1.15
C LEU A 389 26.39 0.27 2.34
N ARG A 390 27.06 -0.84 2.10
CA ARG A 390 27.52 -1.75 3.16
C ARG A 390 28.51 -1.08 4.10
N ASN A 391 29.46 -0.33 3.56
CA ASN A 391 30.46 0.40 4.37
C ASN A 391 29.78 1.47 5.23
N LEU A 392 28.87 2.28 4.64
CA LEU A 392 28.12 3.30 5.38
C LEU A 392 27.27 2.67 6.49
N LEU A 393 26.59 1.55 6.21
CA LEU A 393 25.84 0.80 7.22
C LEU A 393 26.74 0.26 8.32
N TYR A 394 27.92 -0.27 7.98
CA TYR A 394 28.87 -0.77 8.96
C TYR A 394 29.28 0.34 9.93
N ASP A 395 29.66 1.51 9.42
CA ASP A 395 30.11 2.65 10.22
C ASP A 395 29.02 3.15 11.18
N GLU A 396 27.78 3.34 10.70
CA GLU A 396 26.68 3.80 11.52
C GLU A 396 26.25 2.76 12.58
N ILE A 397 26.19 1.48 12.19
CA ILE A 397 25.85 0.40 13.13
C ILE A 397 26.94 0.22 14.17
N ALA A 398 28.23 0.33 13.78
CA ALA A 398 29.36 0.28 14.72
C ALA A 398 29.29 1.42 15.72
N ARG A 399 28.92 2.65 15.29
CA ARG A 399 28.74 3.80 16.16
C ARG A 399 27.59 3.56 17.16
N ILE A 400 26.44 3.08 16.72
CA ILE A 400 25.29 2.78 17.60
C ILE A 400 25.65 1.68 18.59
N HIS A 401 26.34 0.64 18.13
CA HIS A 401 26.73 -0.46 19.01
C HIS A 401 27.78 -0.01 20.05
N ALA A 402 28.74 0.81 19.68
CA ALA A 402 29.73 1.34 20.62
C ALA A 402 29.08 2.17 21.74
N ILE A 403 28.03 2.93 21.43
CA ILE A 403 27.24 3.65 22.44
C ILE A 403 26.49 2.69 23.37
N ARG A 404 25.90 1.61 22.81
CA ARG A 404 25.11 0.63 23.57
C ARG A 404 25.99 -0.30 24.43
N TYR A 405 27.19 -0.63 23.95
CA TYR A 405 28.12 -1.56 24.59
C TYR A 405 29.52 -0.96 24.69
N PRO A 406 29.74 0.06 25.52
CA PRO A 406 31.01 0.80 25.56
C PRO A 406 32.22 -0.04 26.03
N TYR A 407 31.97 -1.21 26.61
CA TYR A 407 33.04 -2.13 27.08
C TYR A 407 33.25 -3.36 26.17
N ASN A 408 32.53 -3.43 25.07
CA ASN A 408 32.64 -4.55 24.15
C ASN A 408 33.51 -4.13 22.96
N ASN A 409 34.79 -4.49 23.03
CA ASN A 409 35.71 -4.28 21.90
C ASN A 409 35.23 -5.12 20.72
N PHE A 410 34.80 -4.50 19.63
CA PHE A 410 34.35 -5.10 18.38
C PHE A 410 35.39 -5.92 17.64
N LEU A 411 36.62 -5.93 18.09
CA LEU A 411 37.73 -6.61 17.48
C LEU A 411 37.69 -8.09 17.85
N TYR A 412 36.79 -8.82 17.22
CA TYR A 412 36.82 -10.27 17.22
C TYR A 412 37.21 -10.78 15.84
#